data_f4b8fa1a12228faaf7e4268dd0d1ddde
#
_entry.id   f4b8fa1a12228faaf7e4268dd0d1ddde
#
_cell.length_a   1.000
_cell.length_b   1.000
_cell.length_c   1.000
_cell.angle_alpha   90.00
_cell.angle_beta   90.00
_cell.angle_gamma   90.00
#
_symmetry.space_group_name_H-M   'P 1'
#
loop_
_entity.id
_entity.type
_entity.pdbx_description
1 polymer ?
#
loop_
_entity_poly.entity_id
_entity_poly.type
_entity_poly.pdbx_seq_one_letter_code
_entity_poly.pdbx_strand_id
1 'polypeptide(L)'
;MKNNRCIANDVEAVITSYNQKDMILEAVYSLCNQTMLPANIIVVDDGSTDRDSIEILEHLKEDKNIPVPITVVHQSNGGVSKARNTGISKTQSPMVLILDGDDKLEPSYIEEVRQLLVENSSMGELAMEEPTMVAASSWMHTFGVLDSIVCASGGDIVSFLPRNCCPATHMLRREIWEKSGGYDNSMRQGFEDWDFFLSMLETNSNAHIGIVPKPLICYRTAPASANIKSMEKRLELMRFIMEKHKKSYQENMIDVILGLESISMSRLYGWETEIGHALLENQSISQISKDFVKSPSYGDGGMAAAVRIASLIK
;
A
#
# COMPACT_ATOMS: atom_id res chain seq x y z
N MET A 1 33.68 -12.18 7.78
CA MET A 1 33.75 -11.85 6.34
C MET A 1 32.87 -10.64 6.13
N LYS A 2 33.41 -9.48 5.72
CA LYS A 2 32.57 -8.34 5.32
C LYS A 2 31.87 -8.76 4.03
N ASN A 3 30.58 -9.10 4.10
CA ASN A 3 29.76 -9.20 2.89
C ASN A 3 29.78 -7.82 2.23
N ASN A 4 30.45 -7.67 1.10
CA ASN A 4 30.35 -6.51 0.25
C ASN A 4 28.95 -6.55 -0.39
N ARG A 5 27.94 -6.03 0.34
CA ARG A 5 26.59 -5.84 -0.23
C ARG A 5 26.67 -4.73 -1.29
N CYS A 6 26.01 -4.94 -2.41
CA CYS A 6 25.91 -3.93 -3.47
C CYS A 6 25.05 -2.76 -2.98
N ILE A 7 25.43 -1.54 -3.33
CA ILE A 7 24.63 -0.34 -3.07
C ILE A 7 23.93 0.07 -4.36
N ALA A 8 22.61 0.22 -4.28
CA ALA A 8 21.80 0.81 -5.35
C ALA A 8 21.94 2.34 -5.28
N ASN A 9 22.91 2.89 -6.00
CA ASN A 9 23.18 4.33 -5.99
C ASN A 9 22.03 5.17 -6.57
N ASP A 10 21.07 4.55 -7.19
CA ASP A 10 19.88 5.14 -7.79
C ASP A 10 18.62 4.99 -6.93
N VAL A 11 18.73 4.45 -5.70
CA VAL A 11 17.62 4.27 -4.75
C VAL A 11 17.95 4.89 -3.42
N GLU A 12 17.11 5.79 -2.92
CA GLU A 12 17.09 6.26 -1.53
C GLU A 12 15.81 5.83 -0.85
N ALA A 13 15.86 5.56 0.46
CA ALA A 13 14.71 5.14 1.25
C ALA A 13 14.22 6.28 2.16
N VAL A 14 12.91 6.47 2.23
CA VAL A 14 12.23 7.38 3.14
C VAL A 14 11.39 6.56 4.10
N ILE A 15 11.61 6.74 5.40
CA ILE A 15 10.83 6.14 6.48
C ILE A 15 10.09 7.26 7.22
N THR A 16 8.79 7.08 7.44
CA THR A 16 7.99 8.00 8.26
C THR A 16 7.81 7.46 9.66
N SER A 17 7.96 8.32 10.68
CA SER A 17 7.85 7.95 12.09
C SER A 17 6.99 8.94 12.87
N TYR A 18 6.12 8.42 13.73
CA TYR A 18 5.37 9.20 14.73
C TYR A 18 5.05 8.32 15.93
N ASN A 19 5.74 8.53 17.07
CA ASN A 19 5.56 7.79 18.32
C ASN A 19 5.69 6.26 18.17
N GLN A 20 6.67 5.79 17.37
CA GLN A 20 6.78 4.37 17.00
C GLN A 20 7.75 3.56 17.88
N LYS A 21 8.47 4.21 18.81
CA LYS A 21 9.40 3.53 19.72
C LYS A 21 10.35 2.58 18.96
N ASP A 22 10.52 1.38 19.47
CA ASP A 22 11.44 0.37 18.90
C ASP A 22 11.05 -0.10 17.49
N MET A 23 9.80 0.09 17.04
CA MET A 23 9.38 -0.33 15.71
C MET A 23 10.19 0.37 14.61
N ILE A 24 10.58 1.64 14.82
CA ILE A 24 11.42 2.36 13.85
C ILE A 24 12.80 1.70 13.65
N LEU A 25 13.35 1.07 14.69
CA LEU A 25 14.60 0.32 14.58
C LEU A 25 14.42 -0.92 13.69
N GLU A 26 13.29 -1.63 13.83
CA GLU A 26 12.98 -2.78 12.97
C GLU A 26 12.91 -2.37 11.50
N ALA A 27 12.25 -1.23 11.20
CA ALA A 27 12.16 -0.68 9.86
C ALA A 27 13.54 -0.33 9.28
N VAL A 28 14.34 0.45 10.02
CA VAL A 28 15.71 0.85 9.61
C VAL A 28 16.60 -0.36 9.40
N TYR A 29 16.64 -1.31 10.35
CA TYR A 29 17.48 -2.49 10.22
C TYR A 29 17.01 -3.44 9.10
N SER A 30 15.73 -3.44 8.73
CA SER A 30 15.26 -4.18 7.56
C SER A 30 15.86 -3.64 6.26
N LEU A 31 16.07 -2.32 6.16
CA LEU A 31 16.81 -1.70 5.05
C LEU A 31 18.32 -2.01 5.12
N CYS A 32 18.90 -2.02 6.31
CA CYS A 32 20.30 -2.39 6.51
C CYS A 32 20.59 -3.87 6.17
N ASN A 33 19.55 -4.71 6.15
CA ASN A 33 19.65 -6.14 5.86
C ASN A 33 19.29 -6.51 4.42
N GLN A 34 19.04 -5.53 3.54
CA GLN A 34 18.76 -5.79 2.13
C GLN A 34 19.96 -6.44 1.42
N THR A 35 19.68 -7.28 0.41
CA THR A 35 20.70 -7.82 -0.51
C THR A 35 21.35 -6.72 -1.32
N MET A 36 20.56 -5.71 -1.67
CA MET A 36 21.01 -4.47 -2.31
C MET A 36 20.63 -3.29 -1.41
N LEU A 37 21.63 -2.59 -0.86
CA LEU A 37 21.42 -1.49 0.07
C LEU A 37 20.96 -0.22 -0.64
N PRO A 38 20.08 0.63 -0.04
CA PRO A 38 19.81 1.96 -0.57
C PRO A 38 21.06 2.85 -0.45
N ALA A 39 21.17 3.87 -1.27
CA ALA A 39 22.26 4.86 -1.22
C ALA A 39 22.22 5.70 0.08
N ASN A 40 21.03 5.95 0.60
CA ASN A 40 20.81 6.75 1.80
C ASN A 40 19.45 6.36 2.43
N ILE A 41 19.31 6.55 3.75
CA ILE A 41 18.06 6.41 4.48
C ILE A 41 17.68 7.77 5.09
N ILE A 42 16.46 8.23 4.81
CA ILE A 42 15.90 9.45 5.38
C ILE A 42 14.74 9.06 6.30
N VAL A 43 14.91 9.28 7.59
CA VAL A 43 13.84 9.09 8.58
C VAL A 43 13.19 10.43 8.86
N VAL A 44 11.89 10.54 8.66
CA VAL A 44 11.13 11.76 8.96
C VAL A 44 10.30 11.53 10.21
N ASP A 45 10.66 12.21 11.28
CA ASP A 45 9.86 12.29 12.50
C ASP A 45 8.79 13.36 12.34
N ASP A 46 7.54 12.95 12.28
CA ASP A 46 6.38 13.84 12.16
C ASP A 46 5.92 14.40 13.53
N GLY A 47 6.88 14.86 14.33
CA GLY A 47 6.62 15.53 15.59
C GLY A 47 6.23 14.57 16.72
N SER A 48 7.01 13.52 16.91
CA SER A 48 6.82 12.59 18.04
C SER A 48 6.83 13.33 19.36
N THR A 49 5.95 12.92 20.25
CA THR A 49 5.79 13.46 21.62
C THR A 49 6.18 12.46 22.70
N ASP A 50 6.29 11.20 22.32
CA ASP A 50 6.75 10.13 23.20
C ASP A 50 8.28 10.20 23.36
N ARG A 51 8.73 10.19 24.62
CA ARG A 51 10.14 10.38 24.97
C ARG A 51 11.02 9.26 24.42
N ASP A 52 10.58 8.01 24.54
CA ASP A 52 11.36 6.86 24.07
C ASP A 52 11.57 6.94 22.55
N SER A 53 10.52 7.33 21.78
CA SER A 53 10.60 7.54 20.33
C SER A 53 11.62 8.61 19.95
N ILE A 54 11.63 9.74 20.67
CA ILE A 54 12.58 10.84 20.42
C ILE A 54 14.02 10.39 20.71
N GLU A 55 14.26 9.74 21.86
CA GLU A 55 15.59 9.24 22.25
C GLU A 55 16.13 8.23 21.22
N ILE A 56 15.29 7.31 20.74
CA ILE A 56 15.66 6.33 19.70
C ILE A 56 16.05 7.03 18.41
N LEU A 57 15.28 8.00 17.95
CA LEU A 57 15.55 8.74 16.72
C LEU A 57 16.87 9.54 16.79
N GLU A 58 17.21 10.11 17.96
CA GLU A 58 18.50 10.78 18.15
C GLU A 58 19.66 9.77 18.12
N HIS A 59 19.50 8.59 18.74
CA HIS A 59 20.54 7.56 18.70
C HIS A 59 20.77 6.98 17.31
N LEU A 60 19.75 6.92 16.45
CA LEU A 60 19.88 6.43 15.07
C LEU A 60 20.92 7.23 14.26
N LYS A 61 21.08 8.54 14.53
CA LYS A 61 22.06 9.40 13.84
C LYS A 61 23.51 8.96 14.10
N GLU A 62 23.77 8.31 15.23
CA GLU A 62 25.11 7.92 15.69
C GLU A 62 25.36 6.41 15.60
N ASP A 63 24.36 5.63 15.13
CA ASP A 63 24.47 4.18 15.09
C ASP A 63 25.44 3.69 14.01
N LYS A 64 26.60 3.22 14.47
CA LYS A 64 27.69 2.71 13.61
C LYS A 64 27.37 1.35 12.95
N ASN A 65 26.25 0.70 13.32
CA ASN A 65 25.82 -0.56 12.70
C ASN A 65 25.04 -0.32 11.41
N ILE A 66 24.62 0.91 11.14
CA ILE A 66 23.95 1.29 9.90
C ILE A 66 25.01 1.41 8.79
N PRO A 67 24.95 0.56 7.75
CA PRO A 67 26.00 0.44 6.74
C PRO A 67 25.96 1.53 5.67
N VAL A 68 24.93 2.39 5.66
CA VAL A 68 24.68 3.46 4.68
C VAL A 68 24.44 4.78 5.41
N PRO A 69 24.60 5.94 4.76
CA PRO A 69 24.24 7.22 5.34
C PRO A 69 22.78 7.22 5.84
N ILE A 70 22.54 7.81 7.02
CA ILE A 70 21.21 8.02 7.57
C ILE A 70 21.03 9.48 7.97
N THR A 71 19.85 10.02 7.66
CA THR A 71 19.47 11.39 8.02
C THR A 71 18.12 11.35 8.75
N VAL A 72 18.06 11.93 9.95
CA VAL A 72 16.81 12.11 10.69
C VAL A 72 16.35 13.55 10.56
N VAL A 73 15.14 13.74 10.05
CA VAL A 73 14.50 15.04 9.85
C VAL A 73 13.33 15.16 10.82
N HIS A 74 13.35 16.18 11.69
CA HIS A 74 12.22 16.46 12.58
C HIS A 74 11.35 17.56 11.99
N GLN A 75 10.04 17.38 12.08
CA GLN A 75 9.06 18.40 11.69
C GLN A 75 7.91 18.47 12.71
N SER A 76 7.16 19.58 12.70
CA SER A 76 5.89 19.62 13.42
C SER A 76 4.87 18.69 12.79
N ASN A 77 4.07 17.98 13.63
CA ASN A 77 3.11 17.00 13.13
C ASN A 77 2.22 17.57 12.02
N GLY A 78 2.32 16.96 10.86
CA GLY A 78 1.61 17.35 9.64
C GLY A 78 0.83 16.20 9.02
N GLY A 79 0.96 14.99 9.55
CA GLY A 79 0.39 13.75 9.01
C GLY A 79 1.34 13.06 8.03
N VAL A 80 1.07 11.79 7.77
CA VAL A 80 1.93 10.90 6.99
C VAL A 80 2.20 11.42 5.57
N SER A 81 1.21 12.03 4.91
CA SER A 81 1.38 12.68 3.59
C SER A 81 2.49 13.73 3.60
N LYS A 82 2.45 14.65 4.60
CA LYS A 82 3.46 15.69 4.74
C LYS A 82 4.82 15.10 5.07
N ALA A 83 4.87 14.09 5.94
CA ALA A 83 6.12 13.42 6.29
C ALA A 83 6.77 12.73 5.08
N ARG A 84 5.99 11.98 4.27
CA ARG A 84 6.46 11.38 3.03
C ARG A 84 6.98 12.44 2.05
N ASN A 85 6.21 13.51 1.81
CA ASN A 85 6.64 14.62 0.95
C ASN A 85 7.94 15.27 1.45
N THR A 86 8.06 15.51 2.76
CA THR A 86 9.30 16.06 3.34
C THR A 86 10.48 15.13 3.09
N GLY A 87 10.33 13.83 3.30
CA GLY A 87 11.38 12.85 3.05
C GLY A 87 11.79 12.81 1.59
N ILE A 88 10.84 12.69 0.66
CA ILE A 88 11.11 12.64 -0.78
C ILE A 88 11.81 13.92 -1.25
N SER A 89 11.43 15.09 -0.73
CA SER A 89 12.09 16.37 -1.08
C SER A 89 13.57 16.42 -0.69
N LYS A 90 14.04 15.57 0.21
CA LYS A 90 15.45 15.46 0.64
C LYS A 90 16.24 14.44 -0.16
N THR A 91 15.59 13.60 -0.96
CA THR A 91 16.27 12.62 -1.82
C THR A 91 16.85 13.27 -3.07
N GLN A 92 17.88 12.63 -3.63
CA GLN A 92 18.52 13.02 -4.89
C GLN A 92 18.44 11.90 -5.93
N SER A 93 18.25 10.67 -5.50
CA SER A 93 18.20 9.50 -6.39
C SER A 93 16.96 9.51 -7.26
N PRO A 94 17.02 8.93 -8.47
CA PRO A 94 15.88 8.86 -9.40
C PRO A 94 14.75 7.96 -8.90
N MET A 95 15.02 7.02 -7.99
CA MET A 95 14.02 6.15 -7.36
C MET A 95 14.00 6.37 -5.85
N VAL A 96 12.80 6.40 -5.28
CA VAL A 96 12.56 6.58 -3.84
C VAL A 96 11.69 5.45 -3.33
N LEU A 97 12.18 4.74 -2.33
CA LEU A 97 11.44 3.74 -1.57
C LEU A 97 10.73 4.42 -0.39
N ILE A 98 9.44 4.22 -0.26
CA ILE A 98 8.62 4.64 0.89
C ILE A 98 8.37 3.44 1.80
N LEU A 99 8.65 3.61 3.09
CA LEU A 99 8.42 2.60 4.12
C LEU A 99 7.81 3.27 5.35
N ASP A 100 6.75 2.69 5.90
CA ASP A 100 6.21 3.14 7.18
C ASP A 100 7.06 2.57 8.33
N GLY A 101 7.26 3.37 9.38
CA GLY A 101 8.23 3.05 10.44
C GLY A 101 7.80 1.94 11.40
N ASP A 102 6.62 1.35 11.24
CA ASP A 102 6.13 0.16 11.93
C ASP A 102 6.17 -1.12 11.07
N ASP A 103 6.55 -0.99 9.81
CA ASP A 103 6.68 -2.11 8.87
C ASP A 103 8.14 -2.53 8.66
N LYS A 104 8.34 -3.66 7.97
CA LYS A 104 9.66 -4.19 7.62
C LYS A 104 9.67 -4.71 6.20
N LEU A 105 10.87 -4.90 5.65
CA LEU A 105 11.08 -5.48 4.33
C LEU A 105 11.88 -6.78 4.40
N GLU A 106 11.49 -7.74 3.57
CA GLU A 106 12.30 -8.92 3.30
C GLU A 106 13.60 -8.53 2.55
N PRO A 107 14.69 -9.28 2.72
CA PRO A 107 16.02 -8.89 2.24
C PRO A 107 16.13 -8.59 0.74
N SER A 108 15.29 -9.17 -0.12
CA SER A 108 15.36 -8.97 -1.58
C SER A 108 14.45 -7.86 -2.11
N TYR A 109 13.74 -7.12 -1.25
CA TYR A 109 12.74 -6.15 -1.69
C TYR A 109 13.32 -5.08 -2.63
N ILE A 110 14.41 -4.41 -2.23
CA ILE A 110 15.01 -3.33 -3.04
C ILE A 110 15.49 -3.89 -4.39
N GLU A 111 16.17 -5.02 -4.38
CA GLU A 111 16.70 -5.65 -5.58
C GLU A 111 15.58 -5.98 -6.59
N GLU A 112 14.54 -6.69 -6.15
CA GLU A 112 13.48 -7.17 -7.02
C GLU A 112 12.57 -6.05 -7.52
N VAL A 113 12.18 -5.12 -6.63
CA VAL A 113 11.30 -3.99 -7.02
C VAL A 113 12.05 -3.00 -7.92
N ARG A 114 13.33 -2.74 -7.64
CA ARG A 114 14.18 -1.92 -8.51
C ARG A 114 14.35 -2.56 -9.88
N GLN A 115 14.61 -3.87 -9.94
CA GLN A 115 14.76 -4.60 -11.19
C GLN A 115 13.49 -4.44 -12.05
N LEU A 116 12.31 -4.63 -11.45
CA LEU A 116 11.03 -4.45 -12.14
C LEU A 116 10.86 -3.04 -12.73
N LEU A 117 11.24 -1.99 -11.98
CA LEU A 117 11.19 -0.60 -12.45
C LEU A 117 12.17 -0.33 -13.58
N VAL A 118 13.40 -0.87 -13.51
CA VAL A 118 14.47 -0.63 -14.50
C VAL A 118 14.19 -1.35 -15.80
N GLU A 119 13.79 -2.63 -15.77
CA GLU A 119 13.50 -3.43 -16.95
C GLU A 119 12.40 -2.80 -17.81
N ASN A 120 11.38 -2.23 -17.18
CA ASN A 120 10.30 -1.55 -17.88
C ASN A 120 10.62 -0.10 -18.30
N SER A 121 11.85 0.40 -18.02
CA SER A 121 12.33 1.69 -18.53
C SER A 121 13.06 1.57 -19.85
N SER A 122 13.73 0.44 -20.08
CA SER A 122 14.62 0.25 -21.22
C SER A 122 13.88 -0.07 -22.52
N MET A 123 12.61 -0.45 -22.42
CA MET A 123 11.78 -0.79 -23.60
C MET A 123 11.15 0.42 -24.29
N GLY A 124 11.13 1.61 -23.62
CA GLY A 124 10.40 2.79 -24.08
C GLY A 124 11.11 3.68 -25.11
N GLU A 125 12.38 3.45 -25.48
CA GLU A 125 13.04 4.28 -26.51
C GLU A 125 12.62 3.95 -27.94
N LEU A 126 11.95 2.81 -28.19
CA LEU A 126 11.58 2.33 -29.53
C LEU A 126 10.07 2.19 -29.78
N ALA A 127 9.21 2.33 -28.75
CA ALA A 127 7.76 2.21 -28.93
C ALA A 127 7.02 3.34 -28.19
N MET A 128 6.42 4.25 -28.93
CA MET A 128 5.57 5.34 -28.41
C MET A 128 4.27 4.82 -27.73
N GLU A 129 4.09 3.51 -27.56
CA GLU A 129 2.87 2.86 -27.06
C GLU A 129 3.08 1.96 -25.84
N GLU A 130 4.31 1.81 -25.32
CA GLU A 130 4.53 0.91 -24.18
C GLU A 130 4.19 1.55 -22.82
N PRO A 131 3.66 0.74 -21.86
CA PRO A 131 3.29 1.23 -20.56
C PRO A 131 4.49 1.79 -19.79
N THR A 132 4.36 3.01 -19.24
CA THR A 132 5.39 3.62 -18.40
C THR A 132 5.17 3.21 -16.95
N MET A 133 6.08 2.41 -16.38
CA MET A 133 5.99 2.06 -14.97
C MET A 133 6.40 3.24 -14.09
N VAL A 134 5.43 3.81 -13.36
CA VAL A 134 5.61 5.00 -12.51
C VAL A 134 6.04 4.65 -11.09
N ALA A 135 5.61 3.49 -10.61
CA ALA A 135 5.96 2.92 -9.31
C ALA A 135 5.87 1.40 -9.36
N ALA A 136 6.47 0.74 -8.36
CA ALA A 136 6.32 -0.70 -8.15
C ALA A 136 6.34 -1.04 -6.66
N SER A 137 5.73 -2.17 -6.31
CA SER A 137 5.70 -2.72 -4.96
C SER A 137 5.72 -4.25 -5.00
N SER A 138 5.33 -4.91 -3.92
CA SER A 138 5.23 -6.36 -3.81
C SER A 138 3.96 -6.78 -3.06
N TRP A 139 3.70 -8.07 -2.98
CA TRP A 139 2.75 -8.59 -2.01
C TRP A 139 3.22 -8.32 -0.58
N MET A 140 2.29 -8.44 0.38
CA MET A 140 2.57 -8.28 1.80
C MET A 140 2.38 -9.60 2.54
N HIS A 141 3.23 -9.85 3.53
CA HIS A 141 3.01 -10.80 4.61
C HIS A 141 2.63 -10.01 5.87
N THR A 142 1.41 -10.17 6.35
CA THR A 142 0.97 -9.50 7.57
C THR A 142 1.46 -10.24 8.81
N PHE A 143 1.75 -9.50 9.88
CA PHE A 143 2.13 -10.07 11.17
C PHE A 143 1.51 -9.25 12.32
N GLY A 144 1.54 -9.77 13.52
CA GLY A 144 0.89 -9.18 14.69
C GLY A 144 -0.45 -9.84 14.95
N VAL A 145 -1.58 -9.17 14.72
CA VAL A 145 -2.92 -9.74 14.95
C VAL A 145 -3.35 -10.68 13.82
N LEU A 146 -2.95 -10.37 12.60
CA LEU A 146 -3.25 -11.18 11.41
C LEU A 146 -1.95 -11.71 10.83
N ASP A 147 -1.91 -13.01 10.51
CA ASP A 147 -0.83 -13.69 9.80
C ASP A 147 -1.38 -14.19 8.46
N SER A 148 -1.11 -13.49 7.37
CA SER A 148 -1.65 -13.81 6.05
C SER A 148 -0.83 -13.20 4.93
N ILE A 149 -0.89 -13.78 3.74
CA ILE A 149 -0.34 -13.17 2.53
C ILE A 149 -1.44 -12.39 1.83
N VAL A 150 -1.18 -11.10 1.59
CA VAL A 150 -2.06 -10.19 0.86
C VAL A 150 -1.47 -9.91 -0.51
N CYS A 151 -2.18 -10.32 -1.56
CA CYS A 151 -1.74 -10.22 -2.95
C CYS A 151 -2.29 -8.93 -3.57
N ALA A 152 -1.45 -7.89 -3.64
CA ALA A 152 -1.73 -6.69 -4.43
C ALA A 152 -1.67 -7.02 -5.92
N SER A 153 -2.42 -6.28 -6.75
CA SER A 153 -2.49 -6.53 -8.19
C SER A 153 -1.72 -5.52 -9.05
N GLY A 154 -1.50 -4.30 -8.55
CA GLY A 154 -1.04 -3.21 -9.39
C GLY A 154 -2.02 -2.89 -10.51
N GLY A 155 -1.53 -2.29 -11.59
CA GLY A 155 -2.28 -2.01 -12.80
C GLY A 155 -2.23 -0.55 -13.22
N ASP A 156 -3.10 -0.20 -14.14
CA ASP A 156 -3.32 1.13 -14.71
C ASP A 156 -4.37 1.94 -13.91
N ILE A 157 -4.71 3.12 -14.43
CA ILE A 157 -5.71 4.00 -13.80
C ILE A 157 -7.06 3.29 -13.62
N VAL A 158 -7.51 2.49 -14.61
CA VAL A 158 -8.81 1.80 -14.57
C VAL A 158 -8.86 0.79 -13.42
N SER A 159 -7.75 0.10 -13.18
CA SER A 159 -7.60 -0.87 -12.09
C SER A 159 -7.70 -0.21 -10.71
N PHE A 160 -7.19 1.04 -10.58
CA PHE A 160 -7.13 1.76 -9.31
C PHE A 160 -8.39 2.58 -8.99
N LEU A 161 -9.22 2.95 -9.96
CA LEU A 161 -10.43 3.75 -9.71
C LEU A 161 -11.43 3.06 -8.77
N PRO A 162 -11.73 1.74 -8.86
CA PRO A 162 -12.67 1.09 -7.95
C PRO A 162 -12.06 0.74 -6.58
N ARG A 163 -10.72 0.61 -6.47
CA ARG A 163 -10.03 0.18 -5.24
C ARG A 163 -8.55 0.52 -5.27
N ASN A 164 -7.93 0.64 -4.10
CA ASN A 164 -6.46 0.65 -4.01
C ASN A 164 -5.89 -0.73 -4.39
N CYS A 165 -4.94 -0.77 -5.31
CA CYS A 165 -4.29 -1.98 -5.83
C CYS A 165 -2.81 -2.10 -5.45
N CYS A 166 -2.27 -1.17 -4.64
CA CYS A 166 -0.87 -1.14 -4.26
C CYS A 166 -0.72 -0.87 -2.75
N PRO A 167 0.19 -1.53 -2.04
CA PRO A 167 0.53 -1.18 -0.66
C PRO A 167 1.08 0.24 -0.53
N ALA A 168 0.94 0.84 0.66
CA ALA A 168 1.54 2.13 0.99
C ALA A 168 3.08 2.08 0.88
N THR A 169 3.68 0.95 1.20
CA THR A 169 5.11 0.68 0.96
C THR A 169 5.35 0.38 -0.51
N HIS A 170 6.07 1.27 -1.20
CA HIS A 170 6.36 1.13 -2.63
C HIS A 170 7.63 1.89 -3.01
N MET A 171 8.17 1.59 -4.18
CA MET A 171 9.25 2.35 -4.81
C MET A 171 8.68 3.13 -5.99
N LEU A 172 8.99 4.42 -6.08
CA LEU A 172 8.49 5.31 -7.13
C LEU A 172 9.63 6.01 -7.85
N ARG A 173 9.36 6.50 -9.07
CA ARG A 173 10.26 7.42 -9.76
C ARG A 173 10.08 8.82 -9.18
N ARG A 174 11.18 9.43 -8.73
CA ARG A 174 11.16 10.76 -8.09
C ARG A 174 10.55 11.83 -9.02
N GLU A 175 10.84 11.77 -10.32
CA GLU A 175 10.24 12.68 -11.31
C GLU A 175 8.70 12.60 -11.38
N ILE A 176 8.13 11.41 -11.12
CA ILE A 176 6.67 11.22 -11.10
C ILE A 176 6.05 11.87 -9.85
N TRP A 177 6.73 11.79 -8.70
CA TRP A 177 6.30 12.55 -7.51
C TRP A 177 6.27 14.06 -7.79
N GLU A 178 7.27 14.59 -8.48
CA GLU A 178 7.30 16.01 -8.88
C GLU A 178 6.17 16.36 -9.85
N LYS A 179 5.94 15.53 -10.87
CA LYS A 179 4.89 15.74 -11.88
C LYS A 179 3.48 15.61 -11.30
N SER A 180 3.25 14.68 -10.39
CA SER A 180 1.93 14.44 -9.77
C SER A 180 1.59 15.44 -8.67
N GLY A 181 2.55 16.24 -8.21
CA GLY A 181 2.38 17.18 -7.10
C GLY A 181 2.55 16.57 -5.71
N GLY A 182 2.94 15.30 -5.63
CA GLY A 182 3.17 14.58 -4.38
C GLY A 182 1.89 14.17 -3.64
N TYR A 183 2.07 13.72 -2.39
CA TYR A 183 0.95 13.35 -1.52
C TYR A 183 0.12 14.57 -1.11
N ASP A 184 -1.19 14.42 -1.01
CA ASP A 184 -2.08 15.48 -0.53
C ASP A 184 -1.98 15.63 1.00
N ASN A 185 -1.42 16.76 1.45
CA ASN A 185 -1.25 17.05 2.88
C ASN A 185 -2.57 17.27 3.63
N SER A 186 -3.69 17.44 2.93
CA SER A 186 -5.02 17.57 3.54
C SER A 186 -5.60 16.21 3.94
N MET A 187 -5.15 15.11 3.33
CA MET A 187 -5.60 13.75 3.62
C MET A 187 -4.92 13.21 4.88
N ARG A 188 -5.60 13.37 6.03
CA ARG A 188 -5.09 12.94 7.35
C ARG A 188 -5.82 11.74 7.95
N GLN A 189 -6.83 11.22 7.25
CA GLN A 189 -7.75 10.21 7.81
C GLN A 189 -7.66 8.87 7.09
N GLY A 190 -6.68 8.71 6.20
CA GLY A 190 -6.43 7.53 5.38
C GLY A 190 -6.69 7.77 3.89
N PHE A 191 -6.40 6.77 3.07
CA PHE A 191 -6.49 6.75 1.60
C PHE A 191 -5.56 7.74 0.91
N GLU A 192 -4.59 8.33 1.61
CA GLU A 192 -3.59 9.24 1.06
C GLU A 192 -2.66 8.53 0.05
N ASP A 193 -2.41 7.24 0.27
CA ASP A 193 -1.67 6.37 -0.65
C ASP A 193 -2.47 6.13 -1.93
N TRP A 194 -3.75 5.80 -1.81
CA TRP A 194 -4.63 5.59 -2.95
C TRP A 194 -4.79 6.85 -3.80
N ASP A 195 -5.03 8.00 -3.18
CA ASP A 195 -5.06 9.31 -3.84
C ASP A 195 -3.76 9.59 -4.60
N PHE A 196 -2.62 9.33 -3.97
CA PHE A 196 -1.31 9.55 -4.59
C PHE A 196 -1.06 8.60 -5.77
N PHE A 197 -1.46 7.32 -5.67
CA PHE A 197 -1.37 6.39 -6.79
C PHE A 197 -2.20 6.84 -7.98
N LEU A 198 -3.42 7.31 -7.77
CA LEU A 198 -4.23 7.90 -8.83
C LEU A 198 -3.55 9.11 -9.45
N SER A 199 -3.01 10.03 -8.62
CA SER A 199 -2.27 11.21 -9.10
C SER A 199 -1.04 10.83 -9.94
N MET A 200 -0.31 9.77 -9.57
CA MET A 200 0.82 9.26 -10.37
C MET A 200 0.35 8.65 -11.69
N LEU A 201 -0.74 7.88 -11.67
CA LEU A 201 -1.30 7.26 -12.87
C LEU A 201 -1.90 8.27 -13.84
N GLU A 202 -2.34 9.43 -13.37
CA GLU A 202 -2.84 10.53 -14.21
C GLU A 202 -1.72 11.33 -14.90
N THR A 203 -0.45 11.11 -14.56
CA THR A 203 0.68 11.82 -15.20
C THR A 203 0.93 11.43 -16.64
N ASN A 204 0.48 10.23 -17.06
CA ASN A 204 0.63 9.69 -18.40
C ASN A 204 -0.50 8.68 -18.68
N SER A 205 -1.07 8.69 -19.89
CA SER A 205 -2.15 7.76 -20.30
C SER A 205 -1.75 6.28 -20.24
N ASN A 206 -0.45 5.98 -20.36
CA ASN A 206 0.09 4.62 -20.32
C ASN A 206 0.77 4.31 -18.97
N ALA A 207 0.55 5.17 -17.95
CA ALA A 207 1.13 4.95 -16.63
C ALA A 207 0.55 3.69 -15.97
N HIS A 208 1.42 2.90 -15.32
CA HIS A 208 1.00 1.77 -14.52
C HIS A 208 1.90 1.54 -13.31
N ILE A 209 1.40 0.83 -12.32
CA ILE A 209 2.10 0.42 -11.10
C ILE A 209 2.31 -1.09 -11.15
N GLY A 210 3.58 -1.51 -11.05
CA GLY A 210 3.97 -2.91 -11.07
C GLY A 210 3.95 -3.57 -9.70
N ILE A 211 3.77 -4.90 -9.68
CA ILE A 211 3.83 -5.69 -8.43
C ILE A 211 4.73 -6.91 -8.63
N VAL A 212 5.71 -7.05 -7.76
CA VAL A 212 6.48 -8.30 -7.61
C VAL A 212 5.58 -9.32 -6.89
N PRO A 213 5.27 -10.49 -7.49
CA PRO A 213 4.34 -11.47 -6.92
C PRO A 213 5.00 -12.34 -5.83
N LYS A 214 5.62 -11.68 -4.85
CA LYS A 214 6.26 -12.28 -3.67
C LYS A 214 5.95 -11.42 -2.44
N PRO A 215 5.75 -12.01 -1.26
CA PRO A 215 5.42 -11.29 -0.02
C PRO A 215 6.68 -10.67 0.60
N LEU A 216 7.19 -9.58 0.00
CA LEU A 216 8.43 -8.93 0.40
C LEU A 216 8.24 -7.77 1.40
N ILE A 217 6.99 -7.37 1.66
CA ILE A 217 6.64 -6.42 2.72
C ILE A 217 6.14 -7.18 3.92
N CYS A 218 6.72 -6.97 5.10
CA CYS A 218 6.20 -7.45 6.37
C CYS A 218 5.35 -6.32 6.99
N TYR A 219 4.03 -6.42 6.83
CA TYR A 219 3.06 -5.41 7.25
C TYR A 219 2.55 -5.69 8.67
N ARG A 220 2.73 -4.73 9.58
CA ARG A 220 2.29 -4.86 10.98
C ARG A 220 0.80 -4.59 11.11
N THR A 221 0.09 -5.54 11.72
CA THR A 221 -1.35 -5.40 12.01
C THR A 221 -1.61 -5.20 13.50
N ALA A 222 -2.46 -4.23 13.82
CA ALA A 222 -2.90 -3.93 15.19
C ALA A 222 -4.39 -3.60 15.23
N PRO A 223 -5.11 -3.87 16.34
CA PRO A 223 -6.56 -3.65 16.44
C PRO A 223 -6.98 -2.19 16.29
N ALA A 224 -6.09 -1.23 16.57
CA ALA A 224 -6.32 0.22 16.52
C ALA A 224 -5.56 0.89 15.36
N SER A 225 -5.22 0.13 14.30
CA SER A 225 -4.47 0.65 13.16
C SER A 225 -5.21 1.78 12.42
N ALA A 226 -4.45 2.63 11.73
CA ALA A 226 -4.99 3.70 10.88
C ALA A 226 -5.92 3.14 9.80
N ASN A 227 -5.59 1.96 9.25
CA ASN A 227 -6.39 1.28 8.24
C ASN A 227 -7.81 0.94 8.75
N ILE A 228 -7.96 0.42 9.98
CA ILE A 228 -9.29 0.13 10.55
C ILE A 228 -10.10 1.42 10.70
N LYS A 229 -9.48 2.48 11.22
CA LYS A 229 -10.14 3.79 11.40
C LYS A 229 -10.56 4.43 10.06
N SER A 230 -9.75 4.31 9.03
CA SER A 230 -10.09 4.83 7.69
C SER A 230 -11.27 4.09 7.07
N MET A 231 -11.43 2.79 7.36
CA MET A 231 -12.57 2.00 6.87
C MET A 231 -13.91 2.45 7.46
N GLU A 232 -13.93 2.99 8.68
CA GLU A 232 -15.14 3.59 9.26
C GLU A 232 -15.61 4.83 8.49
N LYS A 233 -14.70 5.54 7.82
CA LYS A 233 -14.95 6.73 7.01
C LYS A 233 -14.87 6.46 5.50
N ARG A 234 -14.87 5.18 5.10
CA ARG A 234 -14.62 4.76 3.72
C ARG A 234 -15.44 5.54 2.69
N LEU A 235 -16.74 5.72 2.91
CA LEU A 235 -17.61 6.38 1.92
C LEU A 235 -17.30 7.88 1.79
N GLU A 236 -16.93 8.53 2.89
CA GLU A 236 -16.50 9.94 2.90
C GLU A 236 -15.17 10.11 2.15
N LEU A 237 -14.20 9.27 2.47
CA LEU A 237 -12.88 9.29 1.81
C LEU A 237 -12.97 8.93 0.32
N MET A 238 -13.80 7.95 -0.04
CA MET A 238 -14.06 7.63 -1.45
C MET A 238 -14.70 8.80 -2.20
N ARG A 239 -15.66 9.50 -1.58
CA ARG A 239 -16.26 10.69 -2.18
C ARG A 239 -15.19 11.74 -2.47
N PHE A 240 -14.29 12.02 -1.52
CA PHE A 240 -13.20 12.96 -1.70
C PHE A 240 -12.29 12.56 -2.88
N ILE A 241 -11.88 11.29 -2.96
CA ILE A 241 -11.08 10.76 -4.08
C ILE A 241 -11.84 10.94 -5.41
N MET A 242 -13.11 10.55 -5.47
CA MET A 242 -13.92 10.67 -6.69
C MET A 242 -14.10 12.12 -7.14
N GLU A 243 -14.25 13.06 -6.22
CA GLU A 243 -14.36 14.48 -6.54
C GLU A 243 -13.03 15.04 -7.04
N LYS A 244 -11.91 14.65 -6.43
CA LYS A 244 -10.56 15.09 -6.81
C LYS A 244 -10.16 14.55 -8.19
N HIS A 245 -10.36 13.27 -8.43
CA HIS A 245 -10.04 12.55 -9.68
C HIS A 245 -11.24 12.47 -10.64
N LYS A 246 -12.17 13.44 -10.56
CA LYS A 246 -13.44 13.41 -11.27
C LYS A 246 -13.34 13.11 -12.75
N LYS A 247 -12.30 13.63 -13.42
CA LYS A 247 -12.11 13.43 -14.87
C LYS A 247 -11.89 11.94 -15.16
N SER A 248 -10.96 11.30 -14.47
CA SER A 248 -10.65 9.88 -14.64
C SER A 248 -11.85 8.98 -14.34
N TYR A 249 -12.61 9.30 -13.28
CA TYR A 249 -13.87 8.59 -12.98
C TYR A 249 -14.93 8.78 -14.08
N GLN A 250 -15.07 9.97 -14.66
CA GLN A 250 -16.03 10.22 -15.74
C GLN A 250 -15.67 9.50 -17.02
N GLU A 251 -14.39 9.48 -17.40
CA GLU A 251 -13.88 8.84 -18.61
C GLU A 251 -13.99 7.32 -18.54
N ASN A 252 -13.91 6.74 -17.33
CA ASN A 252 -13.92 5.27 -17.12
C ASN A 252 -15.13 4.79 -16.29
N MET A 253 -16.24 5.52 -16.30
CA MET A 253 -17.39 5.30 -15.41
C MET A 253 -17.93 3.87 -15.49
N ILE A 254 -18.03 3.29 -16.67
CA ILE A 254 -18.55 1.92 -16.86
C ILE A 254 -17.63 0.91 -16.17
N ASP A 255 -16.33 1.00 -16.40
CA ASP A 255 -15.34 0.08 -15.83
C ASP A 255 -15.27 0.21 -14.31
N VAL A 256 -15.40 1.44 -13.77
CA VAL A 256 -15.48 1.68 -12.33
C VAL A 256 -16.69 1.01 -11.71
N ILE A 257 -17.88 1.16 -12.30
CA ILE A 257 -19.12 0.55 -11.80
C ILE A 257 -19.00 -0.98 -11.85
N LEU A 258 -18.54 -1.54 -12.97
CA LEU A 258 -18.34 -2.98 -13.11
C LEU A 258 -17.28 -3.51 -12.15
N GLY A 259 -16.22 -2.75 -11.91
CA GLY A 259 -15.18 -3.08 -10.92
C GLY A 259 -15.72 -3.12 -9.50
N LEU A 260 -16.53 -2.13 -9.10
CA LEU A 260 -17.18 -2.11 -7.79
C LEU A 260 -18.20 -3.26 -7.63
N GLU A 261 -18.99 -3.54 -8.67
CA GLU A 261 -19.92 -4.66 -8.69
C GLU A 261 -19.19 -6.00 -8.60
N SER A 262 -18.11 -6.18 -9.33
CA SER A 262 -17.28 -7.39 -9.26
C SER A 262 -16.74 -7.63 -7.85
N ILE A 263 -16.32 -6.59 -7.14
CA ILE A 263 -15.88 -6.68 -5.73
C ILE A 263 -17.06 -7.10 -4.83
N SER A 264 -18.22 -6.50 -5.03
CA SER A 264 -19.44 -6.82 -4.27
C SER A 264 -19.85 -8.28 -4.48
N MET A 265 -19.93 -8.72 -5.72
CA MET A 265 -20.27 -10.11 -6.08
C MET A 265 -19.25 -11.11 -5.55
N SER A 266 -17.95 -10.79 -5.61
CA SER A 266 -16.90 -11.66 -5.06
C SER A 266 -17.07 -11.89 -3.55
N ARG A 267 -17.42 -10.83 -2.80
CA ARG A 267 -17.71 -10.94 -1.36
C ARG A 267 -18.96 -11.78 -1.09
N LEU A 268 -20.01 -11.59 -1.89
CA LEU A 268 -21.24 -12.36 -1.77
C LEU A 268 -20.99 -13.86 -2.04
N TYR A 269 -20.27 -14.20 -3.10
CA TYR A 269 -19.94 -15.60 -3.43
C TYR A 269 -19.02 -16.24 -2.39
N GLY A 270 -18.03 -15.51 -1.85
CA GLY A 270 -17.17 -15.99 -0.77
C GLY A 270 -18.00 -16.38 0.46
N TRP A 271 -18.91 -15.49 0.87
CA TRP A 271 -19.78 -15.72 2.00
C TRP A 271 -20.79 -16.86 1.75
N GLU A 272 -21.40 -16.94 0.56
CA GLU A 272 -22.27 -18.04 0.14
C GLU A 272 -21.56 -19.39 0.20
N THR A 273 -20.31 -19.45 -0.28
CA THR A 273 -19.49 -20.66 -0.26
C THR A 273 -19.22 -21.10 1.17
N GLU A 274 -18.86 -20.18 2.06
CA GLU A 274 -18.58 -20.47 3.48
C GLU A 274 -19.81 -21.03 4.20
N ILE A 275 -20.98 -20.42 4.00
CA ILE A 275 -22.25 -20.93 4.55
C ILE A 275 -22.56 -22.32 3.98
N GLY A 276 -22.38 -22.51 2.68
CA GLY A 276 -22.60 -23.80 2.02
C GLY A 276 -21.75 -24.91 2.62
N HIS A 277 -20.44 -24.65 2.82
CA HIS A 277 -19.53 -25.59 3.47
C HIS A 277 -19.95 -25.90 4.91
N ALA A 278 -20.28 -24.88 5.71
CA ALA A 278 -20.74 -25.07 7.09
C ALA A 278 -21.99 -25.95 7.18
N LEU A 279 -22.94 -25.76 6.27
CA LEU A 279 -24.17 -26.58 6.21
C LEU A 279 -23.90 -28.03 5.80
N LEU A 280 -23.03 -28.25 4.80
CA LEU A 280 -22.67 -29.61 4.36
C LEU A 280 -21.89 -30.38 5.45
N GLU A 281 -21.11 -29.69 6.28
CA GLU A 281 -20.36 -30.27 7.40
C GLU A 281 -21.18 -30.36 8.69
N ASN A 282 -22.49 -30.06 8.66
CA ASN A 282 -23.38 -29.97 9.84
C ASN A 282 -22.89 -29.02 10.93
N GLN A 283 -22.18 -27.96 10.55
CA GLN A 283 -21.77 -26.91 11.46
C GLN A 283 -22.89 -25.88 11.67
N SER A 284 -22.88 -25.22 12.83
CA SER A 284 -23.81 -24.13 13.09
C SER A 284 -23.43 -22.85 12.35
N ILE A 285 -24.35 -22.32 11.55
CA ILE A 285 -24.19 -20.98 10.93
C ILE A 285 -24.64 -19.87 11.88
N SER A 286 -24.08 -18.69 11.69
CA SER A 286 -24.37 -17.50 12.50
C SER A 286 -25.86 -17.08 12.39
N GLN A 287 -26.35 -16.32 13.38
CA GLN A 287 -27.71 -15.77 13.31
C GLN A 287 -27.87 -14.82 12.12
N ILE A 288 -26.86 -14.04 11.78
CA ILE A 288 -26.84 -13.15 10.61
C ILE A 288 -27.04 -13.93 9.31
N SER A 289 -26.38 -15.09 9.17
CA SER A 289 -26.55 -15.98 8.01
C SER A 289 -27.96 -16.56 7.92
N LYS A 290 -28.56 -16.94 9.07
CA LYS A 290 -29.95 -17.41 9.12
C LYS A 290 -30.94 -16.31 8.73
N ASP A 291 -30.71 -15.09 9.20
CA ASP A 291 -31.59 -13.95 8.92
C ASP A 291 -31.51 -13.55 7.43
N PHE A 292 -30.33 -13.62 6.83
CA PHE A 292 -30.14 -13.39 5.39
C PHE A 292 -30.94 -14.41 4.54
N VAL A 293 -30.90 -15.70 4.86
CA VAL A 293 -31.65 -16.71 4.12
C VAL A 293 -33.16 -16.51 4.26
N LYS A 294 -33.62 -15.99 5.42
CA LYS A 294 -35.05 -15.70 5.67
C LYS A 294 -35.54 -14.43 4.99
N SER A 295 -34.65 -13.43 4.86
CA SER A 295 -34.98 -12.10 4.33
C SER A 295 -33.84 -11.56 3.46
N PRO A 296 -33.59 -12.22 2.31
CA PRO A 296 -32.52 -11.82 1.43
C PRO A 296 -32.80 -10.46 0.79
N SER A 297 -31.71 -9.74 0.46
CA SER A 297 -31.78 -8.50 -0.29
C SER A 297 -32.24 -8.72 -1.74
N TYR A 298 -32.83 -7.71 -2.33
CA TYR A 298 -33.31 -7.73 -3.71
C TYR A 298 -32.52 -6.77 -4.59
N GLY A 299 -32.17 -7.22 -5.81
CA GLY A 299 -31.50 -6.39 -6.82
C GLY A 299 -29.97 -6.40 -6.80
N ASP A 300 -29.35 -7.08 -5.82
CA ASP A 300 -27.89 -7.16 -5.61
C ASP A 300 -27.34 -8.61 -5.66
N GLY A 301 -28.15 -9.56 -6.11
CA GLY A 301 -27.79 -10.98 -6.14
C GLY A 301 -28.10 -11.74 -4.84
N GLY A 302 -28.51 -11.06 -3.76
CA GLY A 302 -28.79 -11.67 -2.47
C GLY A 302 -29.87 -12.74 -2.52
N MET A 303 -30.98 -12.51 -3.22
CA MET A 303 -32.04 -13.48 -3.40
C MET A 303 -31.56 -14.76 -4.13
N ALA A 304 -30.70 -14.60 -5.16
CA ALA A 304 -30.14 -15.75 -5.88
C ALA A 304 -29.22 -16.59 -4.97
N ALA A 305 -28.39 -15.93 -4.16
CA ALA A 305 -27.53 -16.58 -3.17
C ALA A 305 -28.35 -17.33 -2.12
N ALA A 306 -29.40 -16.71 -1.58
CA ALA A 306 -30.29 -17.35 -0.63
C ALA A 306 -30.99 -18.60 -1.20
N VAL A 307 -31.40 -18.59 -2.47
CA VAL A 307 -31.97 -19.75 -3.17
C VAL A 307 -30.96 -20.89 -3.28
N ARG A 308 -29.70 -20.59 -3.65
CA ARG A 308 -28.62 -21.60 -3.75
C ARG A 308 -28.32 -22.21 -2.38
N ILE A 309 -28.19 -21.40 -1.34
CA ILE A 309 -27.98 -21.86 0.04
C ILE A 309 -29.16 -22.74 0.51
N ALA A 310 -30.39 -22.27 0.32
CA ALA A 310 -31.57 -23.02 0.73
C ALA A 310 -31.71 -24.40 0.02
N SER A 311 -31.17 -24.51 -1.20
CA SER A 311 -31.13 -25.77 -1.96
C SER A 311 -30.17 -26.79 -1.37
N LEU A 312 -29.19 -26.39 -0.56
CA LEU A 312 -28.27 -27.28 0.14
C LEU A 312 -28.86 -27.87 1.44
N ILE A 313 -29.92 -27.24 1.97
CA ILE A 313 -30.57 -27.66 3.24
C ILE A 313 -31.65 -28.74 3.00
N LYS A 314 -32.05 -28.98 1.76
CA LYS A 314 -33.02 -30.00 1.38
C LYS A 314 -32.37 -31.34 1.11
#